data_993a744b8748a93cd064fce4c788a77e
#
_entry.id   993a744b8748a93cd064fce4c788a77e
#
_cell.length_a   1.000
_cell.length_b   1.000
_cell.length_c   1.000
_cell.angle_alpha   90.00
_cell.angle_beta   90.00
_cell.angle_gamma   90.00
#
_symmetry.space_group_name_H-M   'P 1'
#
loop_
_entity.id
_entity.type
_entity.pdbx_description
1 polymer ?
#
loop_
_entity_poly.entity_id
_entity_poly.type
_entity_poly.pdbx_seq_one_letter_code
_entity_poly.pdbx_strand_id
1 'polypeptide(L)'
;YAVAYISSTLGGMTPENAHKVARSVADTGRLLPGSAGFKSAFDKVTNEASVLSGSKLVDNSRIYHSDANYNFKDLIKFAEIQVGGSYRAYQLNSSGRIYTDADGPINYNEYGAYTQLTKKLLDDRLKFTGSMRYDKSKNFEGNYSPRVSLVYSAGESRKHNFRASFQTGFRNPSTQDQYIGFNVGSAILLGSAPDNLTRYKETLPISTTTGQFFAGGTSVNITGLNAYNNSYTAASVAALKATGNTALLKKTHLAFVKPEEVKAIELGYR
;
A
#
# COMPACT_ATOMS: atom_id res chain seq x y z
N TYR A 1 6.30 -42.88 1.77
CA TYR A 1 7.54 -42.94 2.54
C TYR A 1 7.52 -44.04 3.61
N ALA A 2 6.63 -43.98 4.58
CA ALA A 2 6.61 -44.92 5.73
C ALA A 2 6.49 -46.38 5.30
N VAL A 3 5.57 -46.69 4.38
CA VAL A 3 5.38 -48.07 3.86
C VAL A 3 6.66 -48.56 3.19
N ALA A 4 7.28 -47.75 2.31
CA ALA A 4 8.49 -48.11 1.62
C ALA A 4 9.69 -48.31 2.57
N TYR A 5 9.78 -47.49 3.61
CA TYR A 5 10.82 -47.61 4.64
C TYR A 5 10.67 -48.92 5.42
N ILE A 6 9.45 -49.18 5.93
CA ILE A 6 9.20 -50.42 6.68
C ILE A 6 9.44 -51.67 5.83
N SER A 7 8.95 -51.70 4.59
CA SER A 7 9.17 -52.83 3.69
C SER A 7 10.66 -53.04 3.39
N SER A 8 11.41 -51.96 3.20
CA SER A 8 12.88 -52.06 2.93
C SER A 8 13.64 -52.57 4.17
N THR A 9 13.24 -52.11 5.36
CA THR A 9 13.86 -52.57 6.64
C THR A 9 13.53 -54.02 6.93
N LEU A 10 12.29 -54.42 6.72
CA LEU A 10 11.85 -55.83 6.87
C LEU A 10 12.54 -56.75 5.83
N GLY A 11 12.85 -56.20 4.64
CA GLY A 11 13.66 -56.86 3.60
C GLY A 11 15.13 -56.94 3.89
N GLY A 12 15.62 -56.51 5.05
CA GLY A 12 17.02 -56.65 5.48
C GLY A 12 17.92 -55.50 5.03
N MET A 13 17.38 -54.38 4.51
CA MET A 13 18.19 -53.21 4.19
C MET A 13 18.66 -52.50 5.46
N THR A 14 19.85 -51.94 5.39
CA THR A 14 20.29 -51.01 6.47
C THR A 14 19.36 -49.81 6.56
N PRO A 15 19.19 -49.19 7.74
CA PRO A 15 18.33 -48.00 7.88
C PRO A 15 18.64 -46.90 6.90
N GLU A 16 19.92 -46.66 6.62
CA GLU A 16 20.34 -45.65 5.66
C GLU A 16 19.84 -45.93 4.23
N ASN A 17 19.97 -47.19 3.76
CA ASN A 17 19.50 -47.58 2.44
C ASN A 17 17.98 -47.60 2.38
N ALA A 18 17.30 -48.05 3.45
CA ALA A 18 15.87 -48.03 3.55
C ALA A 18 15.34 -46.58 3.47
N HIS A 19 16.02 -45.61 4.08
CA HIS A 19 15.68 -44.18 3.93
C HIS A 19 15.84 -43.67 2.52
N LYS A 20 16.93 -44.07 1.81
CA LYS A 20 17.12 -43.68 0.40
C LYS A 20 16.00 -44.21 -0.50
N VAL A 21 15.63 -45.48 -0.34
CA VAL A 21 14.53 -46.09 -1.10
C VAL A 21 13.20 -45.41 -0.77
N ALA A 22 12.92 -45.22 0.51
CA ALA A 22 11.68 -44.58 0.95
C ALA A 22 11.57 -43.13 0.43
N ARG A 23 12.70 -42.41 0.38
CA ARG A 23 12.74 -41.05 -0.19
C ARG A 23 12.44 -41.09 -1.69
N SER A 24 13.11 -42.01 -2.42
CA SER A 24 12.90 -42.17 -3.86
C SER A 24 11.43 -42.45 -4.20
N VAL A 25 10.78 -43.34 -3.43
CA VAL A 25 9.36 -43.66 -3.60
C VAL A 25 8.48 -42.46 -3.28
N ALA A 26 8.78 -41.71 -2.19
CA ALA A 26 8.02 -40.51 -1.82
C ALA A 26 8.18 -39.37 -2.82
N ASP A 27 9.31 -39.31 -3.49
CA ASP A 27 9.61 -38.29 -4.51
C ASP A 27 9.12 -38.66 -5.91
N THR A 28 8.58 -39.89 -6.10
CA THR A 28 7.99 -40.30 -7.38
C THR A 28 6.86 -39.36 -7.78
N GLY A 29 6.97 -38.78 -8.97
CA GLY A 29 5.99 -37.85 -9.53
C GLY A 29 6.12 -36.41 -8.97
N ARG A 30 7.02 -36.14 -8.02
CA ARG A 30 7.31 -34.76 -7.59
C ARG A 30 8.14 -34.02 -8.62
N LEU A 31 7.83 -32.73 -8.76
CA LEU A 31 8.64 -31.82 -9.58
C LEU A 31 9.84 -31.34 -8.74
N LEU A 32 10.96 -32.06 -8.83
CA LEU A 32 12.17 -31.73 -8.07
C LEU A 32 12.93 -30.57 -8.71
N PRO A 33 13.45 -29.62 -7.93
CA PRO A 33 14.30 -28.54 -8.45
C PRO A 33 15.45 -29.09 -9.30
N GLY A 34 15.69 -28.48 -10.46
CA GLY A 34 16.70 -28.92 -11.44
C GLY A 34 16.20 -29.95 -12.45
N SER A 35 15.06 -30.60 -12.26
CA SER A 35 14.48 -31.48 -13.28
C SER A 35 13.78 -30.68 -14.40
N ALA A 36 13.70 -31.25 -15.60
CA ALA A 36 13.00 -30.65 -16.74
C ALA A 36 11.49 -30.43 -16.44
N GLY A 37 10.87 -31.36 -15.72
CA GLY A 37 9.47 -31.24 -15.29
C GLY A 37 9.26 -30.05 -14.32
N PHE A 38 10.17 -29.87 -13.35
CA PHE A 38 10.13 -28.70 -12.46
C PHE A 38 10.26 -27.40 -13.25
N LYS A 39 11.27 -27.33 -14.14
CA LYS A 39 11.50 -26.13 -14.96
C LYS A 39 10.27 -25.79 -15.80
N SER A 40 9.68 -26.77 -16.47
CA SER A 40 8.47 -26.56 -17.28
C SER A 40 7.28 -26.06 -16.45
N ALA A 41 7.02 -26.68 -15.31
CA ALA A 41 5.94 -26.25 -14.41
C ALA A 41 6.20 -24.87 -13.80
N PHE A 42 7.46 -24.59 -13.40
CA PHE A 42 7.86 -23.29 -12.89
C PHE A 42 7.69 -22.20 -13.93
N ASP A 43 8.19 -22.42 -15.15
CA ASP A 43 8.04 -21.47 -16.27
C ASP A 43 6.56 -21.21 -16.60
N LYS A 44 5.73 -22.25 -16.58
CA LYS A 44 4.27 -22.12 -16.78
C LYS A 44 3.65 -21.22 -15.72
N VAL A 45 3.86 -21.52 -14.44
CA VAL A 45 3.25 -20.76 -13.32
C VAL A 45 3.75 -19.33 -13.25
N THR A 46 5.07 -19.13 -13.44
CA THR A 46 5.66 -17.79 -13.38
C THR A 46 5.36 -16.91 -14.60
N ASN A 47 4.95 -17.50 -15.71
CA ASN A 47 4.51 -16.77 -16.90
C ASN A 47 2.99 -16.63 -17.03
N GLU A 48 2.24 -17.39 -16.24
CA GLU A 48 0.78 -17.32 -16.24
C GLU A 48 0.31 -15.99 -15.60
N ALA A 49 -0.50 -15.31 -16.38
CA ALA A 49 -0.94 -13.97 -16.06
C ALA A 49 -2.08 -13.92 -15.03
N SER A 50 -2.87 -14.97 -14.92
CA SER A 50 -3.94 -15.05 -13.93
C SER A 50 -3.38 -15.28 -12.53
N VAL A 51 -3.73 -14.45 -11.56
CA VAL A 51 -3.36 -14.65 -10.15
C VAL A 51 -4.04 -15.86 -9.52
N LEU A 52 -5.06 -16.43 -10.17
CA LEU A 52 -5.75 -17.64 -9.71
C LEU A 52 -5.04 -18.93 -10.13
N SER A 53 -4.25 -18.89 -11.20
CA SER A 53 -3.56 -20.06 -11.78
C SER A 53 -2.06 -19.88 -11.95
N GLY A 54 -1.56 -18.67 -11.74
CA GLY A 54 -0.16 -18.29 -11.91
C GLY A 54 0.36 -17.33 -10.85
N SER A 55 1.61 -16.93 -11.01
CA SER A 55 2.31 -16.04 -10.09
C SER A 55 3.04 -14.88 -10.78
N LYS A 56 2.72 -14.59 -12.03
CA LYS A 56 3.34 -13.47 -12.75
C LYS A 56 2.84 -12.13 -12.21
N LEU A 57 3.55 -11.58 -11.23
CA LEU A 57 3.39 -10.21 -10.81
C LEU A 57 4.42 -9.33 -11.53
N VAL A 58 3.94 -8.31 -12.22
CA VAL A 58 4.77 -7.33 -12.91
C VAL A 58 4.42 -5.96 -12.38
N ASP A 59 5.41 -5.22 -11.94
CA ASP A 59 5.29 -3.81 -11.55
C ASP A 59 6.43 -3.02 -12.18
N ASN A 60 6.10 -2.24 -13.21
CA ASN A 60 6.98 -1.31 -13.90
C ASN A 60 6.68 0.13 -13.52
N SER A 61 6.04 0.36 -12.38
CA SER A 61 5.71 1.68 -11.89
C SER A 61 6.96 2.52 -11.67
N ARG A 62 6.84 3.83 -11.86
CA ARG A 62 7.95 4.78 -11.75
C ARG A 62 7.52 5.99 -10.95
N ILE A 63 8.47 6.53 -10.21
CA ILE A 63 8.34 7.82 -9.53
C ILE A 63 9.48 8.70 -9.99
N TYR A 64 9.15 9.89 -10.46
CA TYR A 64 10.10 10.95 -10.74
C TYR A 64 9.96 12.00 -9.67
N HIS A 65 11.06 12.30 -8.97
CA HIS A 65 11.07 13.27 -7.88
C HIS A 65 12.13 14.33 -8.16
N SER A 66 11.73 15.58 -8.00
CA SER A 66 12.63 16.72 -8.01
C SER A 66 12.32 17.61 -6.83
N ASP A 67 13.35 18.10 -6.16
CA ASP A 67 13.24 19.13 -5.13
C ASP A 67 14.35 20.15 -5.27
N ALA A 68 14.06 21.36 -4.82
CA ALA A 68 15.01 22.45 -4.76
C ALA A 68 14.74 23.30 -3.52
N ASN A 69 15.80 23.80 -2.91
CA ASN A 69 15.70 24.75 -1.82
C ASN A 69 16.82 25.79 -1.90
N TYR A 70 16.55 26.97 -1.33
CA TYR A 70 17.52 28.03 -1.25
C TYR A 70 17.42 28.73 0.10
N ASN A 71 18.59 29.00 0.71
CA ASN A 71 18.72 29.71 1.97
C ASN A 71 19.30 31.10 1.72
N PHE A 72 18.55 32.13 2.08
CA PHE A 72 18.90 33.54 1.87
C PHE A 72 19.80 34.14 2.97
N LYS A 73 20.40 33.34 3.84
CA LYS A 73 21.20 33.82 5.01
C LYS A 73 22.31 34.82 4.65
N ASP A 74 22.87 34.69 3.43
CA ASP A 74 23.96 35.56 3.00
C ASP A 74 23.44 36.89 2.39
N LEU A 75 22.21 36.90 1.89
CA LEU A 75 21.54 38.06 1.33
C LEU A 75 20.70 38.82 2.37
N ILE A 76 20.07 38.13 3.29
CA ILE A 76 19.18 38.71 4.30
C ILE A 76 19.82 38.56 5.67
N LYS A 77 20.19 39.69 6.27
CA LYS A 77 20.94 39.72 7.57
C LYS A 77 20.04 39.76 8.81
N PHE A 78 18.76 40.17 8.67
CA PHE A 78 17.86 40.31 9.82
C PHE A 78 17.26 38.98 10.31
N ALA A 79 17.21 37.97 9.46
CA ALA A 79 16.70 36.63 9.77
C ALA A 79 17.23 35.63 8.72
N GLU A 80 17.30 34.35 9.07
CA GLU A 80 17.56 33.28 8.13
C GLU A 80 16.25 32.86 7.50
N ILE A 81 16.13 33.06 6.19
CA ILE A 81 14.95 32.69 5.40
C ILE A 81 15.36 31.60 4.43
N GLN A 82 14.59 30.51 4.42
CA GLN A 82 14.72 29.42 3.48
C GLN A 82 13.42 29.23 2.73
N VAL A 83 13.51 29.02 1.42
CA VAL A 83 12.38 28.61 0.58
C VAL A 83 12.72 27.32 -0.15
N GLY A 84 11.72 26.54 -0.46
CA GLY A 84 11.92 25.32 -1.25
C GLY A 84 10.63 24.82 -1.87
N GLY A 85 10.79 23.92 -2.82
CA GLY A 85 9.68 23.28 -3.51
C GLY A 85 10.05 21.87 -3.95
N SER A 86 9.04 21.05 -4.13
CA SER A 86 9.18 19.67 -4.57
C SER A 86 8.09 19.32 -5.58
N TYR A 87 8.43 18.43 -6.49
CA TYR A 87 7.52 17.86 -7.47
C TYR A 87 7.71 16.35 -7.56
N ARG A 88 6.63 15.60 -7.56
CA ARG A 88 6.61 14.15 -7.78
C ARG A 88 5.62 13.81 -8.88
N ALA A 89 6.07 13.04 -9.84
CA ALA A 89 5.23 12.43 -10.84
C ALA A 89 5.24 10.91 -10.64
N TYR A 90 4.07 10.34 -10.53
CA TYR A 90 3.84 8.89 -10.39
C TYR A 90 3.30 8.36 -11.70
N GLN A 91 3.86 7.25 -12.13
CA GLN A 91 3.36 6.44 -13.24
C GLN A 91 3.17 5.01 -12.72
N LEU A 92 1.95 4.60 -12.43
CA LEU A 92 1.63 3.23 -12.03
C LEU A 92 1.46 2.38 -13.28
N ASN A 93 2.22 1.29 -13.37
CA ASN A 93 2.26 0.43 -14.54
C ASN A 93 2.47 -1.04 -14.12
N SER A 94 1.38 -1.69 -13.75
CA SER A 94 1.34 -3.12 -13.40
C SER A 94 0.61 -3.97 -14.44
N SER A 95 0.15 -3.36 -15.52
CA SER A 95 -0.68 -4.03 -16.55
C SER A 95 -1.92 -4.70 -15.96
N GLY A 96 -2.59 -4.03 -15.02
CA GLY A 96 -3.78 -4.52 -14.34
C GLY A 96 -3.52 -5.60 -13.28
N ARG A 97 -2.25 -5.84 -12.88
CA ARG A 97 -1.91 -6.92 -11.94
C ARG A 97 -2.00 -6.49 -10.47
N ILE A 98 -1.70 -5.24 -10.19
CA ILE A 98 -1.70 -4.66 -8.84
C ILE A 98 -2.65 -3.48 -8.80
N TYR A 99 -2.53 -2.61 -9.78
CA TYR A 99 -3.33 -1.40 -9.91
C TYR A 99 -4.41 -1.58 -10.99
N THR A 100 -5.36 -0.68 -11.02
CA THR A 100 -6.44 -0.66 -12.03
C THR A 100 -5.98 -0.04 -13.36
N ASP A 101 -4.81 -0.44 -13.81
CA ASP A 101 -4.09 0.08 -14.97
C ASP A 101 -4.09 -0.87 -16.17
N ALA A 102 -5.11 -1.74 -16.27
CA ALA A 102 -5.26 -2.67 -17.40
C ALA A 102 -5.42 -1.95 -18.74
N ASP A 103 -6.10 -0.80 -18.75
CA ASP A 103 -6.31 0.03 -19.95
C ASP A 103 -5.16 1.01 -20.22
N GLY A 104 -4.08 0.95 -19.45
CA GLY A 104 -2.88 1.78 -19.55
C GLY A 104 -2.46 2.41 -18.23
N PRO A 105 -1.23 2.95 -18.15
CA PRO A 105 -0.65 3.47 -16.93
C PRO A 105 -1.48 4.57 -16.28
N ILE A 106 -1.53 4.58 -14.94
CA ILE A 106 -2.17 5.65 -14.16
C ILE A 106 -1.12 6.70 -13.84
N ASN A 107 -1.36 7.93 -14.30
CA ASN A 107 -0.47 9.04 -14.06
C ASN A 107 -1.11 10.07 -13.13
N TYR A 108 -0.41 10.42 -12.07
CA TYR A 108 -0.77 11.52 -11.19
C TYR A 108 0.47 12.22 -10.63
N ASN A 109 0.29 13.40 -10.06
CA ASN A 109 1.39 14.18 -9.54
C ASN A 109 1.05 14.82 -8.19
N GLU A 110 2.11 15.20 -7.50
CA GLU A 110 2.10 15.96 -6.26
C GLU A 110 3.15 17.05 -6.35
N TYR A 111 2.84 18.21 -5.80
CA TYR A 111 3.80 19.29 -5.66
C TYR A 111 3.61 20.00 -4.32
N GLY A 112 4.69 20.59 -3.84
CA GLY A 112 4.67 21.36 -2.61
C GLY A 112 5.68 22.48 -2.65
N ALA A 113 5.40 23.53 -1.90
CA ALA A 113 6.32 24.63 -1.67
C ALA A 113 6.30 25.01 -0.18
N TYR A 114 7.43 25.49 0.31
CA TYR A 114 7.53 25.93 1.70
C TYR A 114 8.40 27.17 1.85
N THR A 115 8.14 27.90 2.91
CA THR A 115 9.04 28.92 3.45
C THR A 115 9.29 28.67 4.92
N GLN A 116 10.50 28.95 5.36
CA GLN A 116 10.90 28.89 6.76
C GLN A 116 11.67 30.17 7.12
N LEU A 117 11.36 30.72 8.29
CA LEU A 117 12.08 31.83 8.89
C LEU A 117 12.64 31.40 10.24
N THR A 118 13.93 31.62 10.46
CA THR A 118 14.57 31.44 11.75
C THR A 118 15.18 32.77 12.18
N LYS A 119 14.88 33.20 13.41
CA LYS A 119 15.44 34.43 14.01
C LYS A 119 15.85 34.18 15.42
N LYS A 120 17.04 34.71 15.77
CA LYS A 120 17.57 34.78 17.13
C LYS A 120 17.29 36.16 17.70
N LEU A 121 16.84 36.21 18.92
CA LEU A 121 16.41 37.38 19.65
C LEU A 121 17.03 37.35 21.09
N LEU A 122 16.99 38.47 21.80
CA LEU A 122 17.45 38.57 23.19
C LEU A 122 18.89 38.05 23.37
N ASP A 123 19.83 38.61 22.62
CA ASP A 123 21.24 38.19 22.59
C ASP A 123 21.40 36.66 22.37
N ASP A 124 20.70 36.14 21.37
CA ASP A 124 20.67 34.72 21.00
C ASP A 124 20.04 33.78 22.05
N ARG A 125 19.44 34.34 23.12
CA ARG A 125 18.74 33.52 24.13
C ARG A 125 17.43 32.97 23.68
N LEU A 126 16.72 33.63 22.76
CA LEU A 126 15.48 33.19 22.21
C LEU A 126 15.64 32.90 20.72
N LYS A 127 15.45 31.64 20.32
CA LYS A 127 15.40 31.24 18.92
C LYS A 127 13.96 30.99 18.53
N PHE A 128 13.46 31.74 17.57
CA PHE A 128 12.18 31.55 16.91
C PHE A 128 12.40 30.85 15.58
N THR A 129 11.59 29.83 15.27
CA THR A 129 11.52 29.23 13.93
C THR A 129 10.05 29.10 13.55
N GLY A 130 9.67 29.71 12.45
CA GLY A 130 8.33 29.57 11.85
C GLY A 130 8.44 29.04 10.44
N SER A 131 7.57 28.13 10.05
CA SER A 131 7.49 27.67 8.68
C SER A 131 6.05 27.45 8.24
N MET A 132 5.82 27.59 6.95
CA MET A 132 4.56 27.28 6.29
C MET A 132 4.88 26.44 5.06
N ARG A 133 4.20 25.32 4.90
CA ARG A 133 4.28 24.47 3.73
C ARG A 133 2.89 24.31 3.14
N TYR A 134 2.81 24.37 1.82
CA TYR A 134 1.64 24.02 1.03
C TYR A 134 1.96 22.81 0.18
N ASP A 135 1.08 21.82 0.18
CA ASP A 135 1.19 20.63 -0.66
C ASP A 135 -0.14 20.38 -1.38
N LYS A 136 -0.06 19.98 -2.63
CA LYS A 136 -1.21 19.61 -3.46
C LYS A 136 -0.92 18.32 -4.19
N SER A 137 -1.84 17.36 -4.11
CA SER A 137 -1.91 16.19 -4.97
C SER A 137 -3.03 16.36 -5.99
N LYS A 138 -2.92 15.68 -7.12
CA LYS A 138 -4.01 15.64 -8.12
C LYS A 138 -5.34 15.20 -7.51
N ASN A 139 -5.30 14.21 -6.62
CA ASN A 139 -6.49 13.53 -6.10
C ASN A 139 -7.07 14.14 -4.83
N PHE A 140 -6.34 15.04 -4.17
CA PHE A 140 -6.72 15.61 -2.89
C PHE A 140 -6.64 17.13 -2.90
N GLU A 141 -7.44 17.76 -2.06
CA GLU A 141 -7.35 19.20 -1.84
C GLU A 141 -5.98 19.60 -1.31
N GLY A 142 -5.61 20.87 -1.55
CA GLY A 142 -4.35 21.41 -1.06
C GLY A 142 -4.34 21.52 0.45
N ASN A 143 -3.20 21.20 1.07
CA ASN A 143 -3.03 21.22 2.52
C ASN A 143 -1.95 22.22 2.93
N TYR A 144 -2.24 22.99 3.99
CA TYR A 144 -1.30 23.91 4.64
C TYR A 144 -0.79 23.31 5.94
N SER A 145 0.52 23.23 6.09
CA SER A 145 1.19 22.69 7.25
C SER A 145 2.03 23.78 7.95
N PRO A 146 1.42 24.60 8.85
CA PRO A 146 2.15 25.54 9.68
C PRO A 146 2.95 24.82 10.77
N ARG A 147 4.13 25.38 11.07
CA ARG A 147 4.96 24.98 12.19
C ARG A 147 5.57 26.23 12.86
N VAL A 148 5.51 26.27 14.18
CA VAL A 148 6.17 27.29 15.00
C VAL A 148 6.95 26.59 16.10
N SER A 149 8.16 27.05 16.37
CA SER A 149 9.00 26.56 17.45
C SER A 149 9.72 27.72 18.12
N LEU A 150 9.76 27.69 19.45
CA LEU A 150 10.48 28.60 20.32
C LEU A 150 11.44 27.81 21.18
N VAL A 151 12.69 28.29 21.27
CA VAL A 151 13.68 27.76 22.21
C VAL A 151 14.24 28.93 22.99
N TYR A 152 14.11 28.88 24.33
CA TYR A 152 14.62 29.90 25.22
C TYR A 152 15.71 29.33 26.15
N SER A 153 16.91 29.95 26.13
CA SER A 153 18.06 29.57 26.95
C SER A 153 18.18 30.53 28.11
N ALA A 154 17.85 30.07 29.31
CA ALA A 154 17.81 30.85 30.55
C ALA A 154 19.10 30.65 31.40
N GLY A 155 19.29 31.55 32.36
CA GLY A 155 20.45 31.59 33.24
C GLY A 155 21.67 32.31 32.64
N GLU A 156 22.62 32.70 33.46
CA GLU A 156 23.87 33.39 33.00
C GLU A 156 24.66 32.50 32.05
N SER A 157 24.80 31.22 32.39
CA SER A 157 25.53 30.22 31.59
C SER A 157 24.68 29.52 30.52
N ARG A 158 23.43 29.94 30.29
CA ARG A 158 22.50 29.36 29.30
C ARG A 158 22.27 27.86 29.47
N LYS A 159 22.32 27.34 30.68
CA LYS A 159 22.22 25.90 30.99
C LYS A 159 20.79 25.39 30.96
N HIS A 160 19.79 26.25 31.08
CA HIS A 160 18.38 25.89 31.10
C HIS A 160 17.74 26.19 29.74
N ASN A 161 17.34 25.15 29.03
CA ASN A 161 16.74 25.31 27.72
C ASN A 161 15.28 24.87 27.75
N PHE A 162 14.35 25.81 27.56
CA PHE A 162 12.93 25.61 27.42
C PHE A 162 12.60 25.65 25.96
N ARG A 163 11.79 24.70 25.52
CA ARG A 163 11.30 24.67 24.15
C ARG A 163 9.79 24.43 24.12
N ALA A 164 9.13 25.09 23.17
CA ALA A 164 7.73 24.88 22.85
C ALA A 164 7.60 24.82 21.34
N SER A 165 6.80 23.90 20.83
CA SER A 165 6.47 23.86 19.42
C SER A 165 5.02 23.49 19.18
N PHE A 166 4.49 24.06 18.11
CA PHE A 166 3.21 23.68 17.51
C PHE A 166 3.46 23.35 16.06
N GLN A 167 2.90 22.25 15.59
CA GLN A 167 2.99 21.86 14.20
C GLN A 167 1.74 21.13 13.74
N THR A 168 1.43 21.29 12.47
CA THR A 168 0.48 20.42 11.78
C THR A 168 1.22 19.65 10.71
N GLY A 169 0.69 18.50 10.36
CA GLY A 169 1.17 17.66 9.27
C GLY A 169 0.03 16.87 8.67
N PHE A 170 0.26 16.32 7.51
CA PHE A 170 -0.70 15.44 6.87
C PHE A 170 0.04 14.32 6.13
N ARG A 171 -0.68 13.26 5.82
CA ARG A 171 -0.21 12.16 5.00
C ARG A 171 -1.24 11.84 3.94
N ASN A 172 -0.86 11.97 2.67
CA ASN A 172 -1.69 11.47 1.59
C ASN A 172 -1.79 9.94 1.66
N PRO A 173 -2.94 9.38 1.30
CA PRO A 173 -3.07 7.94 1.08
C PRO A 173 -2.03 7.42 0.10
N SER A 174 -1.56 6.20 0.33
CA SER A 174 -0.59 5.55 -0.55
C SER A 174 -1.17 5.31 -1.96
N THR A 175 -0.30 5.00 -2.92
CA THR A 175 -0.73 4.58 -4.26
C THR A 175 -1.66 3.36 -4.22
N GLN A 176 -1.44 2.46 -3.27
CA GLN A 176 -2.28 1.28 -3.08
C GLN A 176 -3.66 1.66 -2.51
N ASP A 177 -3.71 2.51 -1.48
CA ASP A 177 -4.99 2.97 -0.93
C ASP A 177 -5.85 3.65 -1.99
N GLN A 178 -5.22 4.27 -2.97
CA GLN A 178 -5.89 4.99 -4.05
C GLN A 178 -6.27 4.09 -5.22
N TYR A 179 -5.37 3.23 -5.72
CA TYR A 179 -5.46 2.62 -7.04
C TYR A 179 -5.30 1.10 -7.09
N ILE A 180 -5.18 0.42 -5.94
CA ILE A 180 -5.14 -1.04 -5.96
C ILE A 180 -6.40 -1.61 -6.64
N GLY A 181 -6.21 -2.66 -7.44
CA GLY A 181 -7.27 -3.46 -8.05
C GLY A 181 -6.76 -4.90 -8.12
N PHE A 182 -6.68 -5.57 -6.96
CA PHE A 182 -5.98 -6.82 -6.83
C PHE A 182 -6.88 -7.95 -6.31
N ASN A 183 -7.08 -8.96 -7.15
CA ASN A 183 -7.81 -10.17 -6.78
C ASN A 183 -6.85 -11.16 -6.10
N VAL A 184 -7.05 -11.41 -4.81
CA VAL A 184 -6.27 -12.37 -4.02
C VAL A 184 -6.97 -13.74 -3.91
N GLY A 185 -7.96 -14.02 -4.76
CA GLY A 185 -8.72 -15.25 -4.80
C GLY A 185 -9.87 -15.28 -3.80
N SER A 186 -9.61 -15.08 -2.52
CA SER A 186 -10.63 -15.03 -1.46
C SER A 186 -11.31 -13.66 -1.31
N ALA A 187 -10.71 -12.61 -1.85
CA ALA A 187 -11.19 -11.25 -1.80
C ALA A 187 -10.60 -10.42 -2.95
N ILE A 188 -11.25 -9.31 -3.24
CA ILE A 188 -10.75 -8.28 -4.16
C ILE A 188 -10.42 -7.06 -3.34
N LEU A 189 -9.16 -6.62 -3.42
CA LEU A 189 -8.70 -5.38 -2.81
C LEU A 189 -8.91 -4.25 -3.82
N LEU A 190 -9.70 -3.27 -3.45
CA LEU A 190 -10.04 -2.15 -4.32
C LEU A 190 -9.73 -0.83 -3.64
N GLY A 191 -8.83 -0.06 -4.24
CA GLY A 191 -8.49 1.29 -3.80
C GLY A 191 -9.67 2.25 -3.98
N SER A 192 -9.79 3.22 -3.10
CA SER A 192 -10.96 4.09 -3.03
C SER A 192 -10.72 5.54 -3.50
N ALA A 193 -9.78 5.75 -4.44
CA ALA A 193 -9.77 7.01 -5.20
C ALA A 193 -11.04 7.09 -6.07
N PRO A 194 -11.65 8.28 -6.22
CA PRO A 194 -12.91 8.43 -6.95
C PRO A 194 -12.87 7.87 -8.38
N ASP A 195 -11.77 8.10 -9.12
CA ASP A 195 -11.59 7.60 -10.48
C ASP A 195 -11.20 6.12 -10.54
N ASN A 196 -10.75 5.52 -9.43
CA ASN A 196 -10.43 4.09 -9.38
C ASN A 196 -11.67 3.21 -9.56
N LEU A 197 -12.81 3.65 -9.07
CA LEU A 197 -14.07 2.91 -9.16
C LEU A 197 -14.55 2.71 -10.61
N THR A 198 -14.22 3.63 -11.51
CA THR A 198 -14.55 3.53 -12.93
C THR A 198 -13.51 2.74 -13.73
N ARG A 199 -12.30 2.60 -13.20
CA ARG A 199 -11.21 1.84 -13.84
C ARG A 199 -11.33 0.34 -13.62
N TYR A 200 -11.74 -0.07 -12.42
CA TYR A 200 -11.79 -1.48 -12.07
C TYR A 200 -12.94 -2.20 -12.78
N LYS A 201 -12.59 -3.27 -13.49
CA LYS A 201 -13.52 -4.19 -14.18
C LYS A 201 -12.97 -5.60 -14.10
N GLU A 202 -13.77 -6.56 -13.70
CA GLU A 202 -13.41 -7.97 -13.69
C GLU A 202 -14.60 -8.83 -14.07
N THR A 203 -14.35 -9.88 -14.84
CA THR A 203 -15.35 -10.89 -15.20
C THR A 203 -15.05 -12.16 -14.42
N LEU A 204 -15.95 -12.51 -13.50
CA LEU A 204 -15.82 -13.69 -12.66
C LEU A 204 -16.70 -14.82 -13.18
N PRO A 205 -16.16 -16.06 -13.34
CA PRO A 205 -16.95 -17.21 -13.74
C PRO A 205 -17.88 -17.64 -12.59
N ILE A 206 -19.08 -18.07 -12.93
CA ILE A 206 -20.03 -18.66 -12.00
C ILE A 206 -19.90 -20.18 -12.09
N SER A 207 -19.38 -20.80 -11.03
CA SER A 207 -19.01 -22.21 -10.99
C SER A 207 -20.19 -23.18 -10.80
N THR A 208 -21.35 -22.70 -10.32
CA THR A 208 -22.50 -23.56 -10.03
C THR A 208 -23.62 -23.38 -11.04
N THR A 209 -24.26 -24.49 -11.47
CA THR A 209 -25.40 -24.46 -12.37
C THR A 209 -26.56 -23.62 -11.84
N THR A 210 -26.83 -23.72 -10.53
CA THR A 210 -27.85 -22.89 -9.86
C THR A 210 -27.50 -21.40 -9.94
N GLY A 211 -26.23 -21.04 -9.68
CA GLY A 211 -25.77 -19.65 -9.80
C GLY A 211 -25.89 -19.13 -11.24
N GLN A 212 -25.53 -19.93 -12.24
CA GLN A 212 -25.68 -19.60 -13.66
C GLN A 212 -27.13 -19.37 -14.05
N PHE A 213 -28.04 -20.19 -13.51
CA PHE A 213 -29.48 -20.03 -13.74
C PHE A 213 -30.00 -18.69 -13.21
N PHE A 214 -29.68 -18.37 -11.94
CA PHE A 214 -30.12 -17.10 -11.32
C PHE A 214 -29.43 -15.87 -11.91
N ALA A 215 -28.20 -15.97 -12.34
CA ALA A 215 -27.48 -14.89 -12.99
C ALA A 215 -27.83 -14.68 -14.47
N GLY A 216 -28.50 -15.63 -15.09
CA GLY A 216 -28.81 -15.62 -16.52
C GLY A 216 -27.56 -15.77 -17.41
N GLY A 217 -26.47 -16.39 -16.89
CA GLY A 217 -25.22 -16.56 -17.64
C GLY A 217 -24.12 -17.28 -16.84
N THR A 218 -23.02 -17.57 -17.51
CA THR A 218 -21.88 -18.32 -16.94
C THR A 218 -20.86 -17.46 -16.23
N SER A 219 -21.02 -16.13 -16.25
CA SER A 219 -20.12 -15.17 -15.63
C SER A 219 -20.85 -13.93 -15.15
N VAL A 220 -20.23 -13.19 -14.26
CA VAL A 220 -20.70 -11.88 -13.78
C VAL A 220 -19.60 -10.85 -13.95
N ASN A 221 -19.97 -9.66 -14.45
CA ASN A 221 -19.08 -8.52 -14.54
C ASN A 221 -19.18 -7.68 -13.26
N ILE A 222 -18.06 -7.51 -12.58
CA ILE A 222 -17.95 -6.66 -11.41
C ILE A 222 -17.20 -5.39 -11.81
N THR A 223 -17.78 -4.23 -11.50
CA THR A 223 -17.11 -2.94 -11.60
C THR A 223 -16.84 -2.39 -10.21
N GLY A 224 -15.84 -1.52 -10.10
CA GLY A 224 -15.53 -0.87 -8.82
C GLY A 224 -16.72 -0.07 -8.28
N LEU A 225 -17.48 0.57 -9.14
CA LEU A 225 -18.68 1.31 -8.76
C LEU A 225 -19.78 0.38 -8.21
N ASN A 226 -19.98 -0.80 -8.82
CA ASN A 226 -20.92 -1.79 -8.29
C ASN A 226 -20.48 -2.31 -6.92
N ALA A 227 -19.18 -2.61 -6.75
CA ALA A 227 -18.63 -3.05 -5.47
C ALA A 227 -18.80 -1.97 -4.40
N TYR A 228 -18.52 -0.71 -4.71
CA TYR A 228 -18.68 0.42 -3.80
C TYR A 228 -20.15 0.58 -3.34
N ASN A 229 -21.09 0.59 -4.28
CA ASN A 229 -22.50 0.80 -4.00
C ASN A 229 -23.18 -0.38 -3.31
N ASN A 230 -22.61 -1.59 -3.40
CA ASN A 230 -23.14 -2.82 -2.85
C ASN A 230 -22.21 -3.49 -1.83
N SER A 231 -21.44 -2.70 -1.10
CA SER A 231 -20.55 -3.20 -0.04
C SER A 231 -21.34 -3.56 1.21
N TYR A 232 -20.93 -4.66 1.86
CA TYR A 232 -21.52 -5.14 3.11
C TYR A 232 -20.43 -5.38 4.15
N THR A 233 -20.77 -5.28 5.43
CA THR A 233 -19.82 -5.56 6.50
C THR A 233 -19.43 -7.04 6.49
N ALA A 234 -18.14 -7.34 6.73
CA ALA A 234 -17.64 -8.72 6.75
C ALA A 234 -18.42 -9.61 7.74
N ALA A 235 -18.78 -9.07 8.91
CA ALA A 235 -19.57 -9.79 9.91
C ALA A 235 -20.96 -10.15 9.39
N SER A 236 -21.64 -9.25 8.65
CA SER A 236 -22.96 -9.53 8.08
C SER A 236 -22.91 -10.56 6.96
N VAL A 237 -21.83 -10.56 6.15
CA VAL A 237 -21.60 -11.58 5.13
C VAL A 237 -21.31 -12.95 5.77
N ALA A 238 -20.53 -13.00 6.85
CA ALA A 238 -20.31 -14.24 7.60
C ALA A 238 -21.61 -14.81 8.20
N ALA A 239 -22.47 -13.94 8.76
CA ALA A 239 -23.78 -14.34 9.27
C ALA A 239 -24.70 -14.88 8.17
N LEU A 240 -24.73 -14.22 7.00
CA LEU A 240 -25.45 -14.75 5.82
C LEU A 240 -24.94 -16.14 5.42
N LYS A 241 -23.62 -16.33 5.33
CA LYS A 241 -23.03 -17.63 4.99
C LYS A 241 -23.41 -18.74 5.97
N ALA A 242 -23.48 -18.41 7.25
CA ALA A 242 -23.83 -19.37 8.31
C ALA A 242 -25.33 -19.73 8.35
N THR A 243 -26.21 -18.80 7.99
CA THR A 243 -27.66 -18.95 8.21
C THR A 243 -28.49 -19.00 6.94
N GLY A 244 -27.95 -18.55 5.80
CA GLY A 244 -28.69 -18.33 4.55
C GLY A 244 -29.65 -17.12 4.58
N ASN A 245 -29.68 -16.36 5.68
CA ASN A 245 -30.64 -15.27 5.88
C ASN A 245 -30.11 -13.94 5.34
N THR A 246 -30.66 -13.50 4.20
CA THR A 246 -30.27 -12.24 3.53
C THR A 246 -30.65 -10.98 4.35
N ALA A 247 -31.62 -11.08 5.27
CA ALA A 247 -32.00 -9.95 6.14
C ALA A 247 -30.87 -9.54 7.12
N LEU A 248 -29.87 -10.41 7.33
CA LEU A 248 -28.72 -10.11 8.18
C LEU A 248 -27.67 -9.23 7.47
N LEU A 249 -27.77 -9.04 6.16
CA LEU A 249 -26.83 -8.21 5.41
C LEU A 249 -26.94 -6.73 5.85
N LYS A 250 -25.80 -6.16 6.22
CA LYS A 250 -25.69 -4.74 6.58
C LYS A 250 -24.78 -4.03 5.59
N LYS A 251 -25.33 -3.10 4.84
CA LYS A 251 -24.56 -2.24 3.94
C LYS A 251 -23.54 -1.41 4.71
N THR A 252 -22.37 -1.23 4.12
CA THR A 252 -21.39 -0.25 4.59
C THR A 252 -21.62 1.08 3.88
N HIS A 253 -21.33 2.17 4.59
CA HIS A 253 -21.21 3.50 4.01
C HIS A 253 -19.72 3.80 3.86
N LEU A 254 -19.16 3.43 2.71
CA LEU A 254 -17.76 3.69 2.41
C LEU A 254 -17.57 5.15 2.04
N ALA A 255 -16.52 5.76 2.56
CA ALA A 255 -16.06 7.08 2.12
C ALA A 255 -14.87 6.90 1.17
N PHE A 256 -14.67 7.85 0.28
CA PHE A 256 -13.42 7.93 -0.47
C PHE A 256 -12.24 8.14 0.50
N VAL A 257 -11.11 7.59 0.13
CA VAL A 257 -9.87 7.77 0.89
C VAL A 257 -9.51 9.25 0.98
N LYS A 258 -9.06 9.67 2.17
CA LYS A 258 -8.73 11.08 2.49
C LYS A 258 -7.34 11.14 3.12
N PRO A 259 -6.66 12.27 3.00
CA PRO A 259 -5.44 12.51 3.77
C PRO A 259 -5.70 12.44 5.28
N GLU A 260 -4.74 11.88 6.00
CA GLU A 260 -4.71 11.93 7.46
C GLU A 260 -4.08 13.25 7.90
N GLU A 261 -4.64 13.89 8.92
CA GLU A 261 -4.15 15.13 9.49
C GLU A 261 -3.69 14.92 10.94
N VAL A 262 -2.58 15.54 11.29
CA VAL A 262 -2.02 15.51 12.65
C VAL A 262 -1.77 16.93 13.11
N LYS A 263 -2.11 17.20 14.39
CA LYS A 263 -1.74 18.43 15.11
C LYS A 263 -0.98 18.02 16.35
N ALA A 264 0.20 18.61 16.55
CA ALA A 264 1.05 18.30 17.68
C ALA A 264 1.47 19.57 18.41
N ILE A 265 1.45 19.51 19.75
CA ILE A 265 2.02 20.51 20.65
C ILE A 265 3.06 19.79 21.49
N GLU A 266 4.26 20.33 21.53
CA GLU A 266 5.37 19.76 22.30
C GLU A 266 5.95 20.81 23.22
N LEU A 267 6.21 20.42 24.48
CA LEU A 267 6.92 21.20 25.47
C LEU A 267 8.12 20.41 25.95
N GLY A 268 9.25 21.06 26.14
CA GLY A 268 10.45 20.39 26.59
C GLY A 268 11.33 21.29 27.44
N TYR A 269 12.05 20.69 28.38
CA TYR A 269 13.09 21.30 29.21
C TYR A 269 14.33 20.42 29.20
N ARG A 270 15.48 21.06 29.16
CA ARG A 270 16.78 20.40 29.21
C ARG A 270 17.77 21.27 30.03
#